data_08718fbb3a904e3369306c0b9e2e6b13
#
_entry.id   08718fbb3a904e3369306c0b9e2e6b13
#
_cell.length_a   1.000
_cell.length_b   1.000
_cell.length_c   1.000
_cell.angle_alpha   90.00
_cell.angle_beta   90.00
_cell.angle_gamma   90.00
#
_symmetry.space_group_name_H-M   'P 1'
#
loop_
_entity.id
_entity.type
_entity.pdbx_description
1 polymer ?
#
loop_
_entity_poly.entity_id
_entity_poly.type
_entity_poly.pdbx_seq_one_letter_code
_entity_poly.pdbx_strand_id
1 'polypeptide(L)'
;IILHTYEAYKPDAIFVSTSCVSGVTGEDVDGVAIDLDAELPVPVIPVHCEGFKSRIWASGFDISDHAILQGIVKPPKEKRRFINIKNFYESARPQITKIFNEVFDAEPQFLYCNATIEELSHLSENLATVCICGTLGTYLGNALEETYGVPYVRTINHSGVTGFETWLRGIGDAI
;
A
#
# COMPACT_ATOMS: atom_id res chain seq x y z
N ILE A 1 -21.29 -15.60 3.34
CA ILE A 1 -20.62 -14.64 4.25
C ILE A 1 -20.34 -13.34 3.48
N ILE A 2 -19.56 -13.33 2.37
CA ILE A 2 -19.12 -12.11 1.66
C ILE A 2 -20.32 -11.28 1.18
N LEU A 3 -21.31 -11.88 0.49
CA LEU A 3 -22.54 -11.20 0.07
C LEU A 3 -23.28 -10.56 1.26
N HIS A 4 -23.41 -11.30 2.35
CA HIS A 4 -24.05 -10.78 3.58
C HIS A 4 -23.24 -9.62 4.19
N THR A 5 -21.91 -9.68 4.16
CA THR A 5 -21.04 -8.58 4.60
C THR A 5 -21.26 -7.34 3.75
N TYR A 6 -21.32 -7.50 2.43
CA TYR A 6 -21.61 -6.38 1.54
C TYR A 6 -22.99 -5.76 1.81
N GLU A 7 -24.02 -6.61 1.95
CA GLU A 7 -25.38 -6.13 2.23
C GLU A 7 -25.48 -5.36 3.55
N ALA A 8 -24.80 -5.86 4.58
CA ALA A 8 -24.87 -5.29 5.93
C ALA A 8 -24.07 -4.01 6.10
N TYR A 9 -22.90 -3.90 5.46
CA TYR A 9 -21.92 -2.83 5.73
C TYR A 9 -21.67 -1.90 4.56
N LYS A 10 -22.01 -2.30 3.32
CA LYS A 10 -21.75 -1.52 2.11
C LYS A 10 -20.33 -0.95 2.03
N PRO A 11 -19.28 -1.77 2.22
CA PRO A 11 -17.90 -1.31 2.20
C PRO A 11 -17.44 -0.90 0.80
N ASP A 12 -16.36 -0.11 0.72
CA ASP A 12 -15.74 0.29 -0.56
C ASP A 12 -14.85 -0.80 -1.17
N ALA A 13 -14.43 -1.81 -0.37
CA ALA A 13 -13.71 -3.01 -0.80
C ALA A 13 -13.88 -4.14 0.22
N ILE A 14 -13.69 -5.38 -0.19
CA ILE A 14 -13.71 -6.56 0.69
C ILE A 14 -12.42 -7.33 0.53
N PHE A 15 -11.62 -7.43 1.60
CA PHE A 15 -10.42 -8.27 1.64
C PHE A 15 -10.78 -9.62 2.27
N VAL A 16 -10.59 -10.70 1.52
CA VAL A 16 -10.87 -12.07 1.96
C VAL A 16 -9.57 -12.74 2.36
N SER A 17 -9.31 -12.74 3.67
CA SER A 17 -8.06 -13.26 4.22
C SER A 17 -8.15 -14.76 4.49
N THR A 18 -7.17 -15.53 4.00
CA THR A 18 -7.02 -16.94 4.34
C THR A 18 -6.50 -17.12 5.77
N SER A 19 -6.82 -18.26 6.37
CA SER A 19 -6.24 -18.72 7.62
C SER A 19 -5.31 -19.91 7.39
N CYS A 20 -4.59 -20.34 8.42
CA CYS A 20 -3.81 -21.57 8.35
C CYS A 20 -4.69 -22.79 8.01
N VAL A 21 -5.92 -22.81 8.49
CA VAL A 21 -6.85 -23.92 8.23
C VAL A 21 -7.27 -23.94 6.77
N SER A 22 -7.74 -22.83 6.21
CA SER A 22 -8.14 -22.73 4.80
C SER A 22 -6.98 -23.04 3.86
N GLY A 23 -5.75 -22.64 4.21
CA GLY A 23 -4.55 -22.98 3.45
C GLY A 23 -4.18 -24.47 3.46
N VAL A 24 -4.48 -25.18 4.56
CA VAL A 24 -4.26 -26.64 4.65
C VAL A 24 -5.37 -27.42 3.95
N THR A 25 -6.63 -26.97 4.09
CA THR A 25 -7.78 -27.62 3.45
C THR A 25 -7.85 -27.37 1.95
N GLY A 26 -7.08 -26.43 1.42
CA GLY A 26 -7.03 -26.12 0.00
C GLY A 26 -8.30 -25.44 -0.52
N GLU A 27 -8.91 -24.59 0.30
CA GLU A 27 -10.08 -23.81 -0.11
C GLU A 27 -9.72 -22.86 -1.26
N ASP A 28 -10.53 -22.86 -2.31
CA ASP A 28 -10.37 -21.99 -3.47
C ASP A 28 -10.89 -20.58 -3.19
N VAL A 29 -10.10 -19.82 -2.42
CA VAL A 29 -10.43 -18.43 -2.07
C VAL A 29 -10.31 -17.50 -3.29
N ASP A 30 -9.39 -17.79 -4.20
CA ASP A 30 -9.20 -17.00 -5.43
C ASP A 30 -10.42 -17.13 -6.36
N GLY A 31 -10.88 -18.34 -6.60
CA GLY A 31 -12.08 -18.57 -7.43
C GLY A 31 -13.31 -17.90 -6.85
N VAL A 32 -13.52 -18.02 -5.54
CA VAL A 32 -14.63 -17.33 -4.85
C VAL A 32 -14.50 -15.80 -4.93
N ALA A 33 -13.30 -15.27 -4.80
CA ALA A 33 -13.09 -13.82 -4.89
C ALA A 33 -13.36 -13.30 -6.31
N ILE A 34 -12.87 -14.00 -7.33
CA ILE A 34 -13.10 -13.65 -8.75
C ILE A 34 -14.59 -13.66 -9.11
N ASP A 35 -15.31 -14.70 -8.71
CA ASP A 35 -16.75 -14.81 -8.97
C ASP A 35 -17.52 -13.65 -8.33
N LEU A 36 -17.20 -13.33 -7.09
CA LEU A 36 -17.88 -12.27 -6.35
C LEU A 36 -17.45 -10.85 -6.76
N ASP A 37 -16.22 -10.66 -7.22
CA ASP A 37 -15.76 -9.39 -7.80
C ASP A 37 -16.56 -9.05 -9.06
N ALA A 38 -16.96 -10.07 -9.84
CA ALA A 38 -17.83 -9.89 -11.01
C ALA A 38 -19.30 -9.58 -10.66
N GLU A 39 -19.76 -9.97 -9.47
CA GLU A 39 -21.16 -9.78 -9.02
C GLU A 39 -21.36 -8.49 -8.23
N LEU A 40 -20.34 -8.07 -7.47
CA LEU A 40 -20.41 -6.94 -6.54
C LEU A 40 -19.89 -5.65 -7.18
N PRO A 41 -20.43 -4.48 -6.81
CA PRO A 41 -19.96 -3.19 -7.31
C PRO A 41 -18.68 -2.69 -6.62
N VAL A 42 -18.06 -3.52 -5.79
CA VAL A 42 -16.84 -3.22 -5.02
C VAL A 42 -15.83 -4.33 -5.19
N PRO A 43 -14.52 -4.04 -5.18
CA PRO A 43 -13.50 -5.06 -5.33
C PRO A 43 -13.55 -6.10 -4.20
N VAL A 44 -13.42 -7.38 -4.59
CA VAL A 44 -13.29 -8.52 -3.67
C VAL A 44 -11.90 -9.13 -3.86
N ILE A 45 -11.03 -8.97 -2.88
CA ILE A 45 -9.60 -9.18 -3.02
C ILE A 45 -9.14 -10.32 -2.11
N PRO A 46 -8.58 -11.42 -2.65
CA PRO A 46 -8.01 -12.49 -1.84
C PRO A 46 -6.70 -12.06 -1.19
N VAL A 47 -6.48 -12.46 0.06
CA VAL A 47 -5.27 -12.17 0.84
C VAL A 47 -4.74 -13.47 1.45
N HIS A 48 -3.68 -14.01 0.87
CA HIS A 48 -3.08 -15.28 1.29
C HIS A 48 -2.11 -15.09 2.46
N CYS A 49 -2.63 -15.11 3.68
CA CYS A 49 -1.86 -14.84 4.90
C CYS A 49 -1.72 -16.02 5.86
N GLU A 50 -1.57 -17.24 5.32
CA GLU A 50 -1.36 -18.44 6.13
C GLU A 50 -0.02 -18.36 6.87
N GLY A 51 -0.06 -18.30 8.20
CA GLY A 51 1.10 -18.07 9.05
C GLY A 51 2.20 -19.11 8.94
N PHE A 52 1.93 -20.31 8.44
CA PHE A 52 2.96 -21.33 8.22
C PHE A 52 3.80 -21.11 6.96
N LYS A 53 3.36 -20.26 6.01
CA LYS A 53 4.11 -19.96 4.77
C LYS A 53 5.29 -19.04 5.01
N SER A 54 5.32 -18.30 6.11
CA SER A 54 6.43 -17.41 6.45
C SER A 54 6.81 -17.52 7.92
N ARG A 55 8.12 -17.37 8.20
CA ARG A 55 8.67 -17.29 9.54
C ARG A 55 8.88 -15.85 10.01
N ILE A 56 8.62 -14.88 9.16
CA ILE A 56 8.88 -13.47 9.39
C ILE A 56 7.53 -12.74 9.42
N TRP A 57 7.19 -12.14 10.56
CA TRP A 57 5.94 -11.38 10.70
C TRP A 57 5.80 -10.23 9.68
N ALA A 58 6.93 -9.64 9.26
CA ALA A 58 6.98 -8.56 8.29
C ALA A 58 6.42 -8.97 6.91
N SER A 59 6.41 -10.26 6.56
CA SER A 59 5.80 -10.75 5.32
C SER A 59 4.30 -10.47 5.22
N GLY A 60 3.61 -10.25 6.34
CA GLY A 60 2.22 -9.83 6.35
C GLY A 60 1.99 -8.47 5.67
N PHE A 61 2.97 -7.56 5.78
CA PHE A 61 2.91 -6.28 5.05
C PHE A 61 3.06 -6.48 3.55
N ASP A 62 3.99 -7.33 3.11
CA ASP A 62 4.18 -7.61 1.68
C ASP A 62 2.94 -8.27 1.08
N ILE A 63 2.29 -9.17 1.83
CA ILE A 63 1.03 -9.81 1.43
C ILE A 63 -0.10 -8.78 1.31
N SER A 64 -0.24 -7.88 2.29
CA SER A 64 -1.22 -6.78 2.23
C SER A 64 -0.95 -5.85 1.05
N ASP A 65 0.31 -5.49 0.84
CA ASP A 65 0.73 -4.61 -0.25
C ASP A 65 0.46 -5.25 -1.61
N HIS A 66 0.68 -6.58 -1.71
CA HIS A 66 0.35 -7.33 -2.92
C HIS A 66 -1.15 -7.27 -3.22
N ALA A 67 -1.97 -7.51 -2.22
CA ALA A 67 -3.42 -7.44 -2.36
C ALA A 67 -3.90 -6.04 -2.77
N ILE A 68 -3.35 -4.98 -2.17
CA ILE A 68 -3.64 -3.59 -2.54
C ILE A 68 -3.20 -3.31 -3.99
N LEU A 69 -1.99 -3.72 -4.36
CA LEU A 69 -1.45 -3.51 -5.70
C LEU A 69 -2.31 -4.18 -6.78
N GLN A 70 -2.72 -5.43 -6.55
CA GLN A 70 -3.47 -6.21 -7.52
C GLN A 70 -4.95 -5.83 -7.59
N GLY A 71 -5.57 -5.52 -6.45
CA GLY A 71 -7.01 -5.32 -6.37
C GLY A 71 -7.47 -3.87 -6.32
N ILE A 72 -6.60 -2.92 -5.91
CA ILE A 72 -7.01 -1.53 -5.68
C ILE A 72 -6.27 -0.55 -6.60
N VAL A 73 -4.93 -0.68 -6.75
CA VAL A 73 -4.14 0.27 -7.53
C VAL A 73 -4.54 0.22 -9.00
N LYS A 74 -4.87 1.37 -9.56
CA LYS A 74 -5.25 1.50 -10.97
C LYS A 74 -4.06 1.94 -11.82
N PRO A 75 -4.04 1.62 -13.12
CA PRO A 75 -3.09 2.20 -14.05
C PRO A 75 -3.15 3.74 -14.01
N PRO A 76 -2.00 4.42 -14.10
CA PRO A 76 -1.96 5.88 -13.99
C PRO A 76 -2.69 6.54 -15.16
N LYS A 77 -3.49 7.56 -14.88
CA LYS A 77 -4.15 8.41 -15.88
C LYS A 77 -3.43 9.75 -16.04
N GLU A 78 -2.96 10.29 -14.93
CA GLU A 78 -2.25 11.57 -14.86
C GLU A 78 -1.22 11.52 -13.73
N LYS A 79 -0.27 12.46 -13.73
CA LYS A 79 0.66 12.62 -12.60
C LYS A 79 0.04 13.56 -11.58
N ARG A 80 0.02 13.12 -10.31
CA ARG A 80 -0.47 13.88 -9.17
C ARG A 80 0.69 14.36 -8.32
N ARG A 81 0.60 15.56 -7.78
CA ARG A 81 1.63 16.11 -6.89
C ARG A 81 1.51 15.56 -5.46
N PHE A 82 1.55 14.24 -5.37
CA PHE A 82 1.57 13.48 -4.13
C PHE A 82 2.81 12.61 -4.05
N ILE A 83 3.24 12.29 -2.83
CA ILE A 83 4.33 11.34 -2.57
C ILE A 83 3.79 10.25 -1.65
N ASN A 84 3.87 9.01 -2.09
CA ASN A 84 3.47 7.84 -1.29
C ASN A 84 4.39 7.68 -0.09
N ILE A 85 3.84 7.68 1.12
CA ILE A 85 4.59 7.44 2.35
C ILE A 85 4.08 6.18 3.02
N LYS A 86 4.94 5.17 3.09
CA LYS A 86 4.63 3.92 3.78
C LYS A 86 5.19 3.91 5.21
N ASN A 87 4.37 3.38 6.14
CA ASN A 87 4.75 3.17 7.54
C ASN A 87 5.15 4.44 8.29
N PHE A 88 4.32 5.48 8.22
CA PHE A 88 4.51 6.67 9.04
C PHE A 88 3.63 6.64 10.29
N TYR A 89 4.18 7.11 11.41
CA TYR A 89 3.41 7.25 12.63
C TYR A 89 2.46 8.46 12.53
N GLU A 90 1.23 8.29 12.97
CA GLU A 90 0.17 9.30 12.91
C GLU A 90 0.58 10.64 13.56
N SER A 91 1.33 10.57 14.67
CA SER A 91 1.82 11.75 15.38
C SER A 91 2.76 12.64 14.58
N ALA A 92 3.43 12.09 13.56
CA ALA A 92 4.37 12.84 12.72
C ALA A 92 3.70 13.43 11.44
N ARG A 93 2.45 13.09 11.16
CA ARG A 93 1.72 13.58 9.97
C ARG A 93 1.79 15.09 9.79
N PRO A 94 1.44 15.93 10.78
CA PRO A 94 1.42 17.38 10.57
C PRO A 94 2.78 17.95 10.17
N GLN A 95 3.86 17.44 10.79
CA GLN A 95 5.23 17.90 10.50
C GLN A 95 5.68 17.47 9.10
N ILE A 96 5.42 16.23 8.72
CA ILE A 96 5.76 15.71 7.39
C ILE A 96 4.95 16.44 6.31
N THR A 97 3.66 16.63 6.52
CA THR A 97 2.82 17.36 5.57
C THR A 97 3.35 18.78 5.35
N LYS A 98 3.71 19.47 6.44
CA LYS A 98 4.32 20.80 6.33
C LYS A 98 5.61 20.78 5.51
N ILE A 99 6.54 19.85 5.82
CA ILE A 99 7.83 19.75 5.11
C ILE A 99 7.61 19.44 3.62
N PHE A 100 6.71 18.48 3.31
CA PHE A 100 6.48 18.09 1.92
C PHE A 100 5.88 19.23 1.09
N ASN A 101 4.92 19.96 1.65
CA ASN A 101 4.33 21.11 0.98
C ASN A 101 5.36 22.25 0.79
N GLU A 102 6.15 22.55 1.83
CA GLU A 102 7.11 23.66 1.77
C GLU A 102 8.35 23.35 0.91
N VAL A 103 8.82 22.09 0.90
CA VAL A 103 10.08 21.70 0.24
C VAL A 103 9.85 21.17 -1.17
N PHE A 104 8.80 20.37 -1.36
CA PHE A 104 8.57 19.65 -2.62
C PHE A 104 7.37 20.17 -3.41
N ASP A 105 6.60 21.12 -2.86
CA ASP A 105 5.33 21.55 -3.45
C ASP A 105 4.47 20.31 -3.81
N ALA A 106 4.41 19.34 -2.89
CA ALA A 106 3.71 18.06 -3.03
C ALA A 106 3.11 17.63 -1.70
N GLU A 107 1.98 16.95 -1.74
CA GLU A 107 1.31 16.44 -0.55
C GLU A 107 1.76 15.01 -0.22
N PRO A 108 1.93 14.65 1.06
CA PRO A 108 2.16 13.27 1.44
C PRO A 108 0.87 12.46 1.40
N GLN A 109 0.89 11.31 0.73
CA GLN A 109 -0.16 10.31 0.79
C GLN A 109 0.27 9.17 1.71
N PHE A 110 -0.32 9.10 2.89
CA PHE A 110 0.01 8.09 3.89
C PHE A 110 -0.73 6.79 3.61
N LEU A 111 0.00 5.70 3.41
CA LEU A 111 -0.56 4.41 3.01
C LEU A 111 -1.22 3.61 4.13
N TYR A 112 -0.83 3.87 5.37
CA TYR A 112 -1.42 3.25 6.56
C TYR A 112 -2.00 4.29 7.49
N CYS A 113 -2.85 3.82 8.42
CA CYS A 113 -3.59 4.67 9.32
C CYS A 113 -4.57 5.59 8.58
N ASN A 114 -5.72 5.04 8.24
CA ASN A 114 -6.87 5.75 7.65
C ASN A 114 -6.75 6.14 6.16
N ALA A 115 -5.95 5.44 5.36
CA ALA A 115 -6.01 5.58 3.91
C ALA A 115 -7.35 5.02 3.38
N THR A 116 -8.00 5.75 2.51
CA THR A 116 -9.22 5.31 1.81
C THR A 116 -8.90 4.43 0.61
N ILE A 117 -9.86 3.65 0.14
CA ILE A 117 -9.73 2.85 -1.09
C ILE A 117 -9.47 3.76 -2.30
N GLU A 118 -10.11 4.92 -2.34
CA GLU A 118 -9.87 5.91 -3.39
C GLU A 118 -8.41 6.39 -3.40
N GLU A 119 -7.87 6.82 -2.26
CA GLU A 119 -6.46 7.22 -2.13
C GLU A 119 -5.51 6.10 -2.57
N LEU A 120 -5.75 4.86 -2.13
CA LEU A 120 -4.94 3.71 -2.52
C LEU A 120 -5.00 3.41 -4.01
N SER A 121 -6.12 3.69 -4.67
CA SER A 121 -6.28 3.47 -6.11
C SER A 121 -5.37 4.36 -6.96
N HIS A 122 -4.92 5.49 -6.43
CA HIS A 122 -4.10 6.49 -7.11
C HIS A 122 -2.58 6.40 -6.84
N LEU A 123 -2.11 5.34 -6.16
CA LEU A 123 -0.68 5.20 -5.82
C LEU A 123 0.24 5.22 -7.05
N SER A 124 -0.24 4.74 -8.19
CA SER A 124 0.49 4.71 -9.47
C SER A 124 0.66 6.09 -10.12
N GLU A 125 -0.14 7.08 -9.70
CA GLU A 125 -0.16 8.43 -10.26
C GLU A 125 0.78 9.40 -9.53
N ASN A 126 1.29 9.02 -8.36
CA ASN A 126 2.06 9.86 -7.49
C ASN A 126 3.52 10.02 -7.98
N LEU A 127 4.21 11.07 -7.51
CA LEU A 127 5.54 11.45 -7.96
C LEU A 127 6.60 10.43 -7.58
N ALA A 128 6.53 9.90 -6.35
CA ALA A 128 7.48 8.92 -5.82
C ALA A 128 6.85 8.09 -4.71
N THR A 129 7.50 6.99 -4.35
CA THR A 129 7.20 6.20 -3.15
C THR A 129 8.38 6.25 -2.20
N VAL A 130 8.11 6.56 -0.93
CA VAL A 130 9.10 6.56 0.13
C VAL A 130 8.67 5.66 1.27
N CYS A 131 9.64 5.05 1.95
CA CYS A 131 9.40 4.22 3.11
C CYS A 131 10.31 4.66 4.26
N ILE A 132 9.77 4.67 5.47
CA ILE A 132 10.54 4.97 6.67
C ILE A 132 11.23 3.72 7.20
N CYS A 133 10.63 2.55 7.01
CA CYS A 133 11.23 1.29 7.40
C CYS A 133 11.72 0.53 6.16
N GLY A 134 13.02 0.36 6.02
CA GLY A 134 13.64 -0.28 4.85
C GLY A 134 13.21 -1.74 4.59
N THR A 135 12.52 -2.39 5.55
CA THR A 135 12.02 -3.76 5.38
C THR A 135 10.53 -3.85 5.07
N LEU A 136 9.73 -2.90 5.53
CA LEU A 136 8.27 -2.99 5.45
C LEU A 136 7.65 -2.33 4.21
N GLY A 137 8.44 -1.66 3.39
CA GLY A 137 7.97 -0.92 2.22
C GLY A 137 8.61 -1.33 0.91
N THR A 138 9.59 -2.22 0.96
CA THR A 138 10.40 -2.60 -0.20
C THR A 138 9.55 -3.25 -1.28
N TYR A 139 8.63 -4.13 -0.91
CA TYR A 139 7.76 -4.82 -1.88
C TYR A 139 6.93 -3.81 -2.69
N LEU A 140 6.13 -2.99 -2.01
CA LEU A 140 5.24 -2.05 -2.70
C LEU A 140 6.02 -0.99 -3.50
N GLY A 141 7.12 -0.47 -2.93
CA GLY A 141 7.97 0.52 -3.61
C GLY A 141 8.55 -0.03 -4.91
N ASN A 142 9.14 -1.23 -4.88
CA ASN A 142 9.66 -1.89 -6.08
C ASN A 142 8.55 -2.20 -7.08
N ALA A 143 7.42 -2.73 -6.62
CA ALA A 143 6.33 -3.10 -7.50
C ALA A 143 5.69 -1.89 -8.21
N LEU A 144 5.52 -0.74 -7.52
CA LEU A 144 5.04 0.50 -8.13
C LEU A 144 6.06 1.07 -9.14
N GLU A 145 7.36 0.96 -8.85
CA GLU A 145 8.42 1.38 -9.76
C GLU A 145 8.47 0.50 -11.01
N GLU A 146 8.46 -0.82 -10.85
CA GLU A 146 8.55 -1.78 -11.96
C GLU A 146 7.29 -1.78 -12.83
N THR A 147 6.10 -1.64 -12.22
CA THR A 147 4.83 -1.75 -12.94
C THR A 147 4.38 -0.43 -13.55
N TYR A 148 4.57 0.68 -12.84
CA TYR A 148 3.99 1.99 -13.19
C TYR A 148 5.02 3.10 -13.35
N GLY A 149 6.31 2.82 -13.11
CA GLY A 149 7.38 3.81 -13.20
C GLY A 149 7.33 4.88 -12.11
N VAL A 150 6.74 4.60 -10.95
CA VAL A 150 6.75 5.48 -9.79
C VAL A 150 8.06 5.29 -9.04
N PRO A 151 8.99 6.27 -9.03
CA PRO A 151 10.31 6.12 -8.41
C PRO A 151 10.23 5.68 -6.95
N TYR A 152 11.03 4.69 -6.56
CA TYR A 152 11.14 4.26 -5.19
C TYR A 152 12.41 4.76 -4.53
N VAL A 153 12.27 5.64 -3.53
CA VAL A 153 13.41 6.22 -2.78
C VAL A 153 13.89 5.20 -1.74
N ARG A 154 15.01 4.56 -2.05
CA ARG A 154 15.64 3.49 -1.24
C ARG A 154 16.56 4.08 -0.18
N THR A 155 16.00 4.66 0.85
CA THR A 155 16.80 5.21 1.96
C THR A 155 16.84 4.22 3.12
N ILE A 156 18.04 3.75 3.44
CA ILE A 156 18.25 2.72 4.46
C ILE A 156 18.08 3.26 5.89
N ASN A 157 18.42 4.54 6.10
CA ASN A 157 18.37 5.16 7.43
C ASN A 157 17.93 6.62 7.33
N HIS A 158 16.73 6.90 7.81
CA HIS A 158 16.14 8.25 7.90
C HIS A 158 16.27 8.86 9.31
N SER A 159 16.91 8.15 10.24
CA SER A 159 17.00 8.56 11.64
C SER A 159 18.15 9.54 11.87
N GLY A 160 17.92 10.50 12.76
CA GLY A 160 18.87 11.57 13.07
C GLY A 160 18.92 12.63 11.96
N VAL A 161 19.68 13.69 12.19
CA VAL A 161 19.75 14.85 11.29
C VAL A 161 20.27 14.44 9.91
N THR A 162 21.41 13.77 9.85
CA THR A 162 22.04 13.34 8.60
C THR A 162 21.18 12.34 7.82
N GLY A 163 20.58 11.38 8.53
CA GLY A 163 19.69 10.40 7.88
C GLY A 163 18.46 11.04 7.31
N PHE A 164 17.85 11.96 8.04
CA PHE A 164 16.68 12.70 7.58
C PHE A 164 17.00 13.63 6.39
N GLU A 165 18.14 14.33 6.44
CA GLU A 165 18.62 15.13 5.32
C GLU A 165 18.84 14.28 4.06
N THR A 166 19.50 13.12 4.19
CA THR A 166 19.74 12.19 3.08
C THR A 166 18.41 11.69 2.50
N TRP A 167 17.43 11.39 3.35
CA TRP A 167 16.12 10.98 2.93
C TRP A 167 15.38 12.07 2.13
N LEU A 168 15.39 13.31 2.63
CA LEU A 168 14.78 14.45 1.91
C LEU A 168 15.48 14.73 0.57
N ARG A 169 16.82 14.68 0.51
CA ARG A 169 17.56 14.84 -0.74
C ARG A 169 17.21 13.73 -1.74
N GLY A 170 17.14 12.47 -1.29
CA GLY A 170 16.75 11.37 -2.14
C GLY A 170 15.33 11.50 -2.70
N ILE A 171 14.41 12.12 -1.96
CA ILE A 171 13.07 12.46 -2.48
C ILE A 171 13.20 13.55 -3.56
N GLY A 172 13.93 14.61 -3.29
CA GLY A 172 14.12 15.70 -4.26
C GLY A 172 14.79 15.26 -5.56
N ASP A 173 15.71 14.28 -5.48
CA ASP A 173 16.40 13.74 -6.66
C ASP A 173 15.47 12.79 -7.49
N ALA A 174 14.41 12.27 -6.89
CA ALA A 174 13.50 11.33 -7.53
C ALA A 174 12.31 11.99 -8.23
N ILE A 175 11.94 13.22 -7.86
CA ILE A 175 10.77 13.95 -8.38
C ILE A 175 11.19 15.12 -9.26
#